data_d26a6cabadcaf13d4ea87cce89f5e39f
#
_entry.id   d26a6cabadcaf13d4ea87cce89f5e39f
#
_cell.length_a   1.000
_cell.length_b   1.000
_cell.length_c   1.000
_cell.angle_alpha   90.00
_cell.angle_beta   90.00
_cell.angle_gamma   90.00
#
_symmetry.space_group_name_H-M   'P 1'
#
loop_
_entity.id
_entity.type
_entity.pdbx_description
1 polymer ?
#
loop_
_entity_poly.entity_id
_entity_poly.type
_entity_poly.pdbx_seq_one_letter_code
_entity_poly.pdbx_strand_id
1 'polypeptide(L)'
;MLRSSPLSLYGWLALAAAFGSAGLAVAAWMLPRVPEAMCTLDEAHTLPSGLEARLCEVLTETQPFTSEDWLVVRMVAPDVPLGEIEALRADHDWICETIGLPAAAEATARPARIVTQIMAEPFPRGEPAPGITQSIEAYSIGNAACIWELL
;
A
#
# COMPACT_ATOMS: atom_id res chain seq x y z
N MET A 1 37.49 64.55 12.56
CA MET A 1 36.39 64.50 11.53
C MET A 1 36.22 63.06 11.10
N LEU A 2 35.28 62.34 11.72
CA LEU A 2 34.97 60.97 11.41
C LEU A 2 33.92 60.97 10.28
N ARG A 3 34.30 60.46 9.12
CA ARG A 3 33.41 60.29 7.95
C ARG A 3 32.60 58.99 8.16
N SER A 4 31.36 59.14 8.57
CA SER A 4 30.39 58.03 8.58
C SER A 4 29.98 57.71 7.16
N SER A 5 30.40 56.56 6.63
CA SER A 5 29.89 55.99 5.40
C SER A 5 28.45 55.49 5.60
N PRO A 6 27.46 55.89 4.78
CA PRO A 6 26.14 55.28 4.88
C PRO A 6 26.25 53.86 4.34
N LEU A 7 26.17 52.87 5.20
CA LEU A 7 25.86 51.51 4.81
C LEU A 7 24.52 51.55 4.05
N SER A 8 24.57 51.27 2.76
CA SER A 8 23.46 51.49 1.87
C SER A 8 22.27 50.62 2.31
N LEU A 9 21.09 51.24 2.34
CA LEU A 9 19.81 50.58 2.66
C LEU A 9 19.62 49.27 1.89
N TYR A 10 20.23 49.13 0.71
CA TYR A 10 20.23 47.96 -0.14
C TYR A 10 20.94 46.73 0.44
N GLY A 11 21.96 46.91 1.29
CA GLY A 11 22.66 45.81 1.96
C GLY A 11 21.76 45.10 2.97
N TRP A 12 20.93 45.84 3.68
CA TRP A 12 19.95 45.27 4.63
C TRP A 12 18.80 44.54 3.96
N LEU A 13 18.34 45.06 2.82
CA LEU A 13 17.29 44.43 2.02
C LEU A 13 17.78 43.12 1.38
N ALA A 14 19.03 43.05 0.94
CA ALA A 14 19.62 41.82 0.39
C ALA A 14 19.78 40.72 1.44
N LEU A 15 20.18 41.08 2.67
CA LEU A 15 20.27 40.14 3.79
C LEU A 15 18.90 39.62 4.23
N ALA A 16 17.91 40.50 4.30
CA ALA A 16 16.53 40.08 4.63
C ALA A 16 15.92 39.11 3.61
N ALA A 17 16.20 39.32 2.31
CA ALA A 17 15.75 38.42 1.25
C ALA A 17 16.43 37.05 1.31
N ALA A 18 17.73 36.98 1.65
CA ALA A 18 18.46 35.73 1.78
C ALA A 18 17.97 34.89 2.96
N PHE A 19 17.64 35.50 4.09
CA PHE A 19 17.08 34.79 5.25
C PHE A 19 15.63 34.36 5.02
N GLY A 20 14.84 35.13 4.31
CA GLY A 20 13.44 34.79 3.97
C GLY A 20 13.34 33.54 3.08
N SER A 21 14.21 33.43 2.08
CA SER A 21 14.20 32.28 1.17
C SER A 21 14.70 30.97 1.84
N ALA A 22 15.68 31.05 2.73
CA ALA A 22 16.15 29.91 3.50
C ALA A 22 15.08 29.40 4.48
N GLY A 23 14.34 30.30 5.12
CA GLY A 23 13.25 29.93 6.04
C GLY A 23 12.10 29.20 5.36
N LEU A 24 11.73 29.60 4.14
CA LEU A 24 10.68 28.93 3.37
C LEU A 24 11.10 27.53 2.91
N ALA A 25 12.37 27.33 2.53
CA ALA A 25 12.87 26.02 2.15
C ALA A 25 12.88 25.03 3.34
N VAL A 26 13.29 25.48 4.54
CA VAL A 26 13.29 24.65 5.76
C VAL A 26 11.87 24.31 6.19
N ALA A 27 10.93 25.26 6.11
CA ALA A 27 9.53 25.03 6.45
C ALA A 27 8.87 23.98 5.53
N ALA A 28 9.22 23.94 4.24
CA ALA A 28 8.72 22.93 3.32
C ALA A 28 9.21 21.50 3.67
N TRP A 29 10.38 21.38 4.29
CA TRP A 29 10.89 20.08 4.75
C TRP A 29 10.27 19.61 6.08
N MET A 30 9.71 20.52 6.85
CA MET A 30 9.06 20.22 8.14
C MET A 30 7.57 20.00 8.03
N LEU A 31 6.96 20.23 6.86
CA LEU A 31 5.57 19.86 6.65
C LEU A 31 5.45 18.34 6.75
N PRO A 32 4.57 17.82 7.62
CA PRO A 32 4.30 16.39 7.65
C PRO A 32 3.88 15.97 6.24
N ARG A 33 4.61 15.02 5.66
CA ARG A 33 4.15 14.38 4.42
C ARG A 33 2.83 13.73 4.76
N VAL A 34 1.77 14.13 4.07
CA VAL A 34 0.49 13.40 4.13
C VAL A 34 0.82 11.98 3.70
N PRO A 35 0.58 10.96 4.53
CA PRO A 35 0.81 9.58 4.12
C PRO A 35 0.05 9.36 2.82
N GLU A 36 0.71 8.86 1.80
CA GLU A 36 0.06 8.41 0.59
C GLU A 36 -1.02 7.41 1.01
N ALA A 37 -2.23 7.54 0.46
CA ALA A 37 -3.33 6.66 0.85
C ALA A 37 -2.87 5.22 0.65
N MET A 38 -2.79 4.44 1.74
CA MET A 38 -2.30 3.07 1.71
C MET A 38 -3.23 2.13 0.94
N CYS A 39 -4.49 2.55 0.71
CA CYS A 39 -5.45 1.85 -0.12
C CYS A 39 -5.85 2.73 -1.31
N THR A 40 -5.77 2.18 -2.51
CA THR A 40 -6.20 2.85 -3.75
C THR A 40 -7.67 2.59 -4.07
N LEU A 41 -8.26 1.55 -3.46
CA LEU A 41 -9.64 1.13 -3.59
C LEU A 41 -10.33 1.22 -2.22
N ASP A 42 -11.66 1.19 -2.22
CA ASP A 42 -12.46 1.29 -0.99
C ASP A 42 -13.83 0.62 -1.18
N GLU A 43 -13.85 -0.56 -1.79
CA GLU A 43 -15.05 -1.35 -2.02
C GLU A 43 -15.32 -2.29 -0.84
N ALA A 44 -16.52 -2.20 -0.24
CA ALA A 44 -16.91 -2.99 0.92
C ALA A 44 -17.49 -4.35 0.48
N HIS A 45 -17.09 -5.40 1.19
CA HIS A 45 -17.55 -6.78 0.98
C HIS A 45 -17.83 -7.46 2.32
N THR A 46 -18.85 -8.32 2.35
CA THR A 46 -19.04 -9.29 3.43
C THR A 46 -18.51 -10.64 2.94
N LEU A 47 -17.46 -11.13 3.60
CA LEU A 47 -16.82 -12.39 3.25
C LEU A 47 -17.64 -13.61 3.70
N PRO A 48 -17.40 -14.83 3.20
CA PRO A 48 -18.13 -16.03 3.56
C PRO A 48 -18.20 -16.34 5.05
N SER A 49 -17.14 -15.99 5.81
CA SER A 49 -17.15 -16.11 7.27
C SER A 49 -18.09 -15.13 7.99
N GLY A 50 -18.63 -14.14 7.27
CA GLY A 50 -19.37 -13.01 7.82
C GLY A 50 -18.48 -11.82 8.19
N LEU A 51 -17.18 -11.90 7.90
CA LEU A 51 -16.23 -10.83 8.17
C LEU A 51 -16.47 -9.65 7.22
N GLU A 52 -16.62 -8.45 7.75
CA GLU A 52 -16.69 -7.22 6.95
C GLU A 52 -15.29 -6.81 6.52
N ALA A 53 -15.08 -6.69 5.22
CA ALA A 53 -13.79 -6.35 4.64
C ALA A 53 -13.93 -5.28 3.56
N ARG A 54 -12.84 -4.55 3.32
CA ARG A 54 -12.75 -3.52 2.27
C ARG A 54 -11.61 -3.87 1.33
N LEU A 55 -11.87 -3.87 0.03
CA LEU A 55 -10.83 -4.04 -0.97
C LEU A 55 -9.89 -2.83 -0.92
N CYS A 56 -8.64 -3.06 -0.56
CA CYS A 56 -7.62 -2.02 -0.41
C CYS A 56 -6.89 -1.75 -1.72
N GLU A 57 -6.40 -2.79 -2.35
CA GLU A 57 -5.70 -2.69 -3.63
C GLU A 57 -5.62 -4.04 -4.35
N VAL A 58 -5.48 -3.97 -5.67
CA VAL A 58 -5.10 -5.09 -6.53
C VAL A 58 -3.88 -4.65 -7.31
N LEU A 59 -2.77 -5.38 -7.18
CA LEU A 59 -1.51 -5.01 -7.82
C LEU A 59 -0.79 -6.22 -8.39
N THR A 60 0.09 -5.99 -9.35
CA THR A 60 0.98 -7.01 -9.90
C THR A 60 2.38 -6.79 -9.39
N GLU A 61 3.01 -7.84 -8.88
CA GLU A 61 4.39 -7.84 -8.37
C GLU A 61 5.24 -8.84 -9.15
N THR A 62 6.34 -8.37 -9.74
CA THR A 62 7.33 -9.27 -10.34
C THR A 62 8.23 -9.83 -9.24
N GLN A 63 8.33 -11.15 -9.15
CA GLN A 63 9.12 -11.81 -8.13
C GLN A 63 10.62 -11.73 -8.46
N PRO A 64 11.47 -11.32 -7.50
CA PRO A 64 12.85 -10.96 -7.77
C PRO A 64 13.74 -12.14 -8.22
N PHE A 65 13.37 -13.39 -7.88
CA PHE A 65 14.21 -14.56 -8.15
C PHE A 65 13.70 -15.44 -9.29
N THR A 66 12.42 -15.34 -9.64
CA THR A 66 11.78 -16.17 -10.70
C THR A 66 11.38 -15.37 -11.91
N SER A 67 11.29 -14.03 -11.79
CA SER A 67 10.72 -13.14 -12.81
C SER A 67 9.26 -13.46 -13.15
N GLU A 68 8.57 -14.18 -12.29
CA GLU A 68 7.14 -14.44 -12.41
C GLU A 68 6.35 -13.25 -11.89
N ASP A 69 5.27 -12.90 -12.58
CA ASP A 69 4.33 -11.90 -12.08
C ASP A 69 3.27 -12.57 -11.21
N TRP A 70 3.06 -12.02 -10.02
CA TRP A 70 2.01 -12.43 -9.10
C TRP A 70 0.98 -11.31 -8.99
N LEU A 71 -0.28 -11.67 -9.04
CA LEU A 71 -1.38 -10.75 -8.74
C LEU A 71 -1.66 -10.81 -7.24
N VAL A 72 -1.64 -9.66 -6.57
CA VAL A 72 -1.89 -9.57 -5.13
C VAL A 72 -3.19 -8.82 -4.91
N VAL A 73 -4.14 -9.45 -4.21
CA VAL A 73 -5.40 -8.86 -3.78
C VAL A 73 -5.33 -8.61 -2.28
N ARG A 74 -5.44 -7.36 -1.85
CA ARG A 74 -5.34 -6.96 -0.45
C ARG A 74 -6.66 -6.44 0.09
N MET A 75 -7.12 -7.04 1.19
CA MET A 75 -8.35 -6.67 1.89
C MET A 75 -8.01 -6.16 3.30
N VAL A 76 -8.73 -5.14 3.76
CA VAL A 76 -8.66 -4.66 5.15
C VAL A 76 -9.93 -5.13 5.87
N ALA A 77 -9.74 -5.94 6.91
CA ALA A 77 -10.78 -6.45 7.78
C ALA A 77 -10.33 -6.27 9.24
N PRO A 78 -10.79 -5.23 9.96
CA PRO A 78 -10.33 -4.91 11.31
C PRO A 78 -10.50 -6.07 12.31
N ASP A 79 -11.51 -6.90 12.11
CA ASP A 79 -11.86 -8.01 12.98
C ASP A 79 -11.28 -9.36 12.50
N VAL A 80 -10.27 -9.36 11.64
CA VAL A 80 -9.63 -10.60 11.17
C VAL A 80 -9.06 -11.38 12.36
N PRO A 81 -9.47 -12.66 12.55
CA PRO A 81 -9.08 -13.43 13.72
C PRO A 81 -7.62 -13.88 13.65
N LEU A 82 -6.98 -13.99 14.81
CA LEU A 82 -5.67 -14.59 14.96
C LEU A 82 -5.77 -16.13 14.96
N GLY A 83 -5.08 -16.79 14.04
CA GLY A 83 -4.84 -18.24 14.14
C GLY A 83 -5.99 -19.15 13.69
N GLU A 84 -7.11 -18.62 13.22
CA GLU A 84 -8.24 -19.41 12.68
C GLU A 84 -8.08 -19.61 11.16
N ILE A 85 -7.04 -20.33 10.75
CA ILE A 85 -6.68 -20.55 9.34
C ILE A 85 -7.84 -21.17 8.54
N GLU A 86 -8.58 -22.11 9.15
CA GLU A 86 -9.66 -22.82 8.46
C GLU A 86 -10.89 -21.97 8.22
N ALA A 87 -11.23 -21.05 9.14
CA ALA A 87 -12.33 -20.11 8.99
C ALA A 87 -12.03 -19.09 7.88
N LEU A 88 -10.77 -18.62 7.79
CA LEU A 88 -10.34 -17.67 6.76
C LEU A 88 -10.12 -18.32 5.39
N ARG A 89 -10.05 -19.65 5.31
CA ARG A 89 -9.87 -20.35 4.05
C ARG A 89 -10.95 -20.05 3.03
N ALA A 90 -12.19 -20.14 3.44
CA ALA A 90 -13.33 -19.84 2.56
C ALA A 90 -13.34 -18.37 2.11
N ASP A 91 -12.85 -17.45 2.96
CA ASP A 91 -12.71 -16.04 2.63
C ASP A 91 -11.63 -15.83 1.55
N HIS A 92 -10.47 -16.46 1.73
CA HIS A 92 -9.39 -16.41 0.74
C HIS A 92 -9.80 -17.02 -0.60
N ASP A 93 -10.47 -18.17 -0.59
CA ASP A 93 -11.00 -18.83 -1.80
C ASP A 93 -11.96 -17.88 -2.53
N TRP A 94 -12.89 -17.25 -1.79
CA TRP A 94 -13.83 -16.28 -2.34
C TRP A 94 -13.12 -15.06 -2.95
N ILE A 95 -12.13 -14.49 -2.26
CA ILE A 95 -11.34 -13.33 -2.74
C ILE A 95 -10.62 -13.71 -4.04
N CYS A 96 -10.01 -14.90 -4.08
CA CYS A 96 -9.32 -15.37 -5.27
C CYS A 96 -10.28 -15.52 -6.45
N GLU A 97 -11.42 -16.18 -6.25
CA GLU A 97 -12.38 -16.47 -7.32
C GLU A 97 -13.15 -15.23 -7.78
N THR A 98 -13.58 -14.38 -6.84
CA THR A 98 -14.47 -13.25 -7.13
C THR A 98 -13.72 -12.01 -7.59
N ILE A 99 -12.51 -11.77 -7.06
CA ILE A 99 -11.72 -10.57 -7.33
C ILE A 99 -10.47 -10.93 -8.14
N GLY A 100 -9.72 -11.92 -7.66
CA GLY A 100 -8.41 -12.28 -8.23
C GLY A 100 -8.48 -12.80 -9.65
N LEU A 101 -9.35 -13.77 -9.96
CA LEU A 101 -9.47 -14.35 -11.31
C LEU A 101 -9.93 -13.32 -12.36
N PRO A 102 -10.98 -12.50 -12.11
CA PRO A 102 -11.33 -11.43 -13.04
C PRO A 102 -10.19 -10.46 -13.29
N ALA A 103 -9.52 -9.99 -12.23
CA ALA A 103 -8.39 -9.08 -12.35
C ALA A 103 -7.21 -9.71 -13.11
N ALA A 104 -6.93 -11.00 -12.88
CA ALA A 104 -5.92 -11.74 -13.63
C ALA A 104 -6.24 -11.90 -15.12
N ALA A 105 -7.53 -11.99 -15.47
CA ALA A 105 -7.97 -12.05 -16.86
C ALA A 105 -7.81 -10.71 -17.60
N GLU A 106 -7.90 -9.59 -16.88
CA GLU A 106 -7.73 -8.23 -17.43
C GLU A 106 -6.26 -7.77 -17.44
N ALA A 107 -5.37 -8.46 -16.73
CA ALA A 107 -3.96 -8.10 -16.64
C ALA A 107 -3.26 -8.19 -18.00
N THR A 108 -2.36 -7.22 -18.28
CA THR A 108 -1.59 -7.16 -19.53
C THR A 108 -0.72 -8.42 -19.74
N ALA A 109 -0.15 -8.94 -18.65
CA ALA A 109 0.57 -10.20 -18.61
C ALA A 109 -0.17 -11.13 -17.66
N ARG A 110 -0.39 -12.39 -18.07
CA ARG A 110 -1.06 -13.37 -17.23
C ARG A 110 -0.19 -13.67 -15.99
N PRO A 111 -0.67 -13.41 -14.79
CA PRO A 111 0.08 -13.72 -13.59
C PRO A 111 0.23 -15.24 -13.41
N ALA A 112 1.37 -15.65 -12.86
CA ALA A 112 1.61 -17.06 -12.54
C ALA A 112 0.79 -17.51 -11.32
N ARG A 113 0.55 -16.57 -10.39
CA ARG A 113 -0.18 -16.82 -9.13
C ARG A 113 -1.08 -15.65 -8.77
N ILE A 114 -2.09 -15.96 -7.95
CA ILE A 114 -2.88 -14.99 -7.20
C ILE A 114 -2.54 -15.16 -5.73
N VAL A 115 -2.16 -14.05 -5.08
CA VAL A 115 -1.94 -14.00 -3.63
C VAL A 115 -3.06 -13.17 -3.01
N THR A 116 -3.73 -13.71 -2.02
CA THR A 116 -4.76 -13.01 -1.27
C THR A 116 -4.24 -12.66 0.11
N GLN A 117 -4.44 -11.42 0.56
CA GLN A 117 -4.04 -10.94 1.86
C GLN A 117 -5.22 -10.29 2.55
N ILE A 118 -5.55 -10.76 3.75
CA ILE A 118 -6.52 -10.13 4.66
C ILE A 118 -5.72 -9.58 5.84
N MET A 119 -5.87 -8.29 6.14
CA MET A 119 -5.11 -7.60 7.17
C MET A 119 -6.03 -6.74 8.04
N ALA A 120 -5.73 -6.64 9.35
CA ALA A 120 -6.52 -5.84 10.28
C ALA A 120 -6.44 -4.34 9.99
N GLU A 121 -5.29 -3.87 9.57
CA GLU A 121 -5.00 -2.47 9.26
C GLU A 121 -4.17 -2.38 7.98
N PRO A 122 -4.36 -1.33 7.16
CA PRO A 122 -3.55 -1.16 5.96
C PRO A 122 -2.10 -0.78 6.33
N PHE A 123 -1.15 -1.34 5.61
CA PHE A 123 0.28 -1.00 5.72
C PHE A 123 0.95 -1.11 4.33
N PRO A 124 2.11 -0.44 4.11
CA PRO A 124 2.81 -0.49 2.85
C PRO A 124 3.22 -1.91 2.47
N ARG A 125 2.98 -2.29 1.23
CA ARG A 125 3.36 -3.61 0.72
C ARG A 125 4.89 -3.77 0.70
N GLY A 126 5.38 -4.95 1.12
CA GLY A 126 6.81 -5.24 1.17
C GLY A 126 7.53 -4.70 2.41
N GLU A 127 6.84 -3.98 3.29
CA GLU A 127 7.39 -3.51 4.56
C GLU A 127 6.98 -4.43 5.72
N PRO A 128 7.83 -4.58 6.74
CA PRO A 128 7.45 -5.28 7.97
C PRO A 128 6.30 -4.56 8.67
N ALA A 129 5.28 -5.31 9.10
CA ALA A 129 4.13 -4.78 9.82
C ALA A 129 3.97 -5.48 11.18
N PRO A 130 4.91 -5.26 12.14
CA PRO A 130 4.85 -5.91 13.44
C PRO A 130 3.60 -5.46 14.20
N GLY A 131 2.86 -6.42 14.75
CA GLY A 131 1.65 -6.18 15.52
C GLY A 131 0.36 -6.05 14.69
N ILE A 132 0.44 -6.03 13.37
CA ILE A 132 -0.75 -6.08 12.52
C ILE A 132 -1.09 -7.55 12.23
N THR A 133 -2.31 -7.95 12.61
CA THR A 133 -2.84 -9.26 12.27
C THR A 133 -3.07 -9.35 10.77
N GLN A 134 -2.60 -10.43 10.16
CA GLN A 134 -2.80 -10.70 8.74
C GLN A 134 -2.84 -12.20 8.46
N SER A 135 -3.55 -12.55 7.38
CA SER A 135 -3.57 -13.88 6.78
C SER A 135 -3.23 -13.76 5.30
N ILE A 136 -2.41 -14.67 4.79
CA ILE A 136 -1.95 -14.66 3.39
C ILE A 136 -2.06 -16.08 2.85
N GLU A 137 -2.67 -16.21 1.65
CA GLU A 137 -2.77 -17.46 0.92
C GLU A 137 -2.36 -17.27 -0.53
N ALA A 138 -1.85 -18.33 -1.16
CA ALA A 138 -1.46 -18.31 -2.56
C ALA A 138 -2.22 -19.37 -3.36
N TYR A 139 -2.47 -19.02 -4.62
CA TYR A 139 -3.20 -19.85 -5.56
C TYR A 139 -2.50 -19.86 -6.92
N SER A 140 -2.36 -21.04 -7.51
CA SER A 140 -2.11 -21.14 -8.94
C SER A 140 -3.43 -21.04 -9.73
N ILE A 141 -3.32 -20.64 -11.00
CA ILE A 141 -4.47 -20.49 -11.88
C ILE A 141 -4.55 -21.69 -12.83
N GLY A 142 -5.49 -22.58 -12.59
CA GLY A 142 -5.73 -23.77 -13.41
C GLY A 142 -7.17 -23.88 -13.87
N ASN A 143 -7.40 -24.05 -15.19
CA ASN A 143 -8.75 -24.19 -15.78
C ASN A 143 -9.73 -23.09 -15.37
N ALA A 144 -9.27 -21.84 -15.29
CA ALA A 144 -10.03 -20.69 -14.81
C ALA A 144 -10.56 -20.82 -13.37
N ALA A 145 -9.84 -21.55 -12.52
CA ALA A 145 -10.13 -21.74 -11.11
C ALA A 145 -8.91 -21.43 -10.25
N CYS A 146 -9.15 -21.07 -9.00
CA CYS A 146 -8.12 -20.91 -7.98
C CYS A 146 -7.76 -22.28 -7.41
N ILE A 147 -6.49 -22.66 -7.52
CA ILE A 147 -5.95 -23.89 -6.94
C ILE A 147 -5.02 -23.50 -5.80
N TRP A 148 -5.44 -23.78 -4.58
CA TRP A 148 -4.67 -23.43 -3.40
C TRP A 148 -3.30 -24.10 -3.36
N GLU A 149 -2.29 -23.36 -2.91
CA GLU A 149 -0.92 -23.82 -2.74
C GLU A 149 -0.45 -23.55 -1.32
N LEU A 150 0.31 -24.48 -0.76
CA LEU A 150 1.06 -24.24 0.48
C LEU A 150 2.22 -23.27 0.19
N LEU A 151 2.29 -22.18 0.94
CA LEU A 151 3.42 -21.24 0.91
C LEU A 151 4.59 -21.76 1.74
#